data_aa286a76a9a51ff56984f9110e795007
#
_entry.id   aa286a76a9a51ff56984f9110e795007
#
_cell.length_a   1.000
_cell.length_b   1.000
_cell.length_c   1.000
_cell.angle_alpha   90.00
_cell.angle_beta   90.00
_cell.angle_gamma   90.00
#
_symmetry.space_group_name_H-M   'P 1'
#
loop_
_entity.id
_entity.type
_entity.pdbx_description
1 polymer ?
#
loop_
_entity_poly.entity_id
_entity_poly.type
_entity_poly.pdbx_seq_one_letter_code
_entity_poly.pdbx_strand_id
1 'polypeptide(L)'
;KPPLFYKKDSDKNPSEKSNIVNSLFGIKGINDVFFGSDFITIGKDDSIQWEDIKEPIVYLIEANRTLPFVEEEVKPACETINDDAGDSKVVKTIKKLLDERVRPAVAMDGGDILFHGYYEGIVKLEMYGACSGCPSSSATLKMGVENMLKHYIPEVRKVEQVYEN
;
A
#
# COMPACT_ATOMS: atom_id res chain seq x y z
N LYS A 1 -11.21 -6.10 -3.05
CA LYS A 1 -10.09 -6.32 -3.99
C LYS A 1 -8.78 -5.99 -3.29
N PRO A 2 -7.69 -6.71 -3.55
CA PRO A 2 -6.38 -6.32 -3.02
C PRO A 2 -5.98 -4.96 -3.59
N PRO A 3 -5.33 -4.10 -2.80
CA PRO A 3 -4.82 -2.82 -3.26
C PRO A 3 -3.71 -3.04 -4.30
N LEU A 4 -3.66 -2.16 -5.30
CA LEU A 4 -2.66 -2.22 -6.37
C LEU A 4 -1.79 -0.97 -6.32
N PHE A 5 -0.48 -1.15 -6.24
CA PHE A 5 0.49 -0.07 -6.21
C PHE A 5 1.42 -0.14 -7.42
N TYR A 6 1.60 0.99 -8.09
CA TYR A 6 2.45 1.13 -9.27
C TYR A 6 3.42 2.29 -9.07
N LYS A 7 4.70 2.03 -9.30
CA LYS A 7 5.77 3.04 -9.35
C LYS A 7 6.26 3.21 -10.78
N LYS A 8 6.64 4.42 -11.17
CA LYS A 8 7.07 4.74 -12.53
C LYS A 8 8.35 4.01 -12.93
N ASP A 9 9.28 3.86 -11.99
CA ASP A 9 10.62 3.29 -12.22
C ASP A 9 10.75 1.83 -11.76
N SER A 10 9.63 1.15 -11.40
CA SER A 10 9.69 -0.27 -11.09
C SER A 10 9.79 -1.09 -12.38
N ASP A 11 10.74 -2.03 -12.42
CA ASP A 11 11.05 -2.94 -13.54
C ASP A 11 9.89 -3.89 -13.93
N LYS A 12 8.70 -3.71 -13.36
CA LYS A 12 7.49 -4.43 -13.79
C LYS A 12 7.09 -3.93 -15.17
N ASN A 13 7.14 -4.83 -16.12
CA ASN A 13 6.93 -4.66 -17.56
C ASN A 13 5.76 -3.70 -17.86
N PRO A 14 5.93 -2.65 -18.67
CA PRO A 14 4.85 -1.73 -19.04
C PRO A 14 3.66 -2.41 -19.73
N SER A 15 3.87 -3.59 -20.33
CA SER A 15 2.82 -4.38 -20.98
C SER A 15 1.82 -5.01 -20.01
N GLU A 16 2.13 -5.12 -18.73
CA GLU A 16 1.28 -5.68 -17.67
C GLU A 16 0.48 -4.61 -16.91
N LYS A 17 0.76 -3.32 -17.16
CA LYS A 17 0.03 -2.23 -16.52
C LYS A 17 -1.29 -1.98 -17.26
N SER A 18 -2.37 -1.80 -16.51
CA SER A 18 -3.67 -1.44 -17.11
C SER A 18 -3.55 -0.14 -17.91
N ASN A 19 -4.40 0.03 -18.94
CA ASN A 19 -4.39 1.22 -19.80
C ASN A 19 -4.46 2.54 -19.02
N ILE A 20 -5.22 2.56 -17.91
CA ILE A 20 -5.32 3.76 -17.06
C ILE A 20 -4.01 4.08 -16.36
N VAL A 21 -3.28 3.08 -15.87
CA VAL A 21 -1.97 3.27 -15.21
C VAL A 21 -0.97 3.87 -16.19
N ASN A 22 -0.89 3.32 -17.40
CA ASN A 22 -0.01 3.83 -18.44
C ASN A 22 -0.36 5.27 -18.82
N SER A 23 -1.65 5.58 -18.94
CA SER A 23 -2.12 6.93 -19.24
C SER A 23 -1.79 7.94 -18.14
N LEU A 24 -1.95 7.53 -16.86
CA LEU A 24 -1.59 8.37 -15.73
C LEU A 24 -0.08 8.64 -15.68
N PHE A 25 0.76 7.62 -15.88
CA PHE A 25 2.21 7.82 -15.97
C PHE A 25 2.67 8.61 -17.20
N GLY A 26 1.83 8.74 -18.22
CA GLY A 26 2.04 9.65 -19.35
C GLY A 26 1.97 11.13 -18.97
N ILE A 27 1.31 11.46 -17.86
CA ILE A 27 1.28 12.82 -17.33
C ILE A 27 2.64 13.10 -16.67
N LYS A 28 3.28 14.20 -17.10
CA LYS A 28 4.58 14.59 -16.57
C LYS A 28 4.49 14.88 -15.07
N GLY A 29 5.39 14.29 -14.31
CA GLY A 29 5.51 14.51 -12.86
C GLY A 29 4.70 13.57 -11.99
N ILE A 30 3.99 12.58 -12.53
CA ILE A 30 3.41 11.48 -11.75
C ILE A 30 4.50 10.42 -11.53
N ASN A 31 4.71 10.06 -10.27
CA ASN A 31 5.74 9.11 -9.83
C ASN A 31 5.16 7.78 -9.37
N ASP A 32 4.00 7.81 -8.72
CA ASP A 32 3.32 6.61 -8.24
C ASP A 32 1.81 6.75 -8.30
N VAL A 33 1.15 5.61 -8.41
CA VAL A 33 -0.31 5.48 -8.43
C VAL A 33 -0.70 4.29 -7.56
N PHE A 34 -1.60 4.53 -6.62
CA PHE A 34 -2.13 3.51 -5.73
C PHE A 34 -3.65 3.43 -5.89
N PHE A 35 -4.15 2.23 -6.15
CA PHE A 35 -5.58 1.93 -6.24
C PHE A 35 -6.03 1.26 -4.95
N GLY A 36 -6.81 1.97 -4.15
CA GLY A 36 -7.52 1.42 -3.01
C GLY A 36 -8.83 0.72 -3.42
N SER A 37 -9.67 0.41 -2.43
CA SER A 37 -10.97 -0.24 -2.67
C SER A 37 -11.95 0.67 -3.40
N ASP A 38 -11.93 1.96 -3.10
CA ASP A 38 -12.89 2.98 -3.54
C ASP A 38 -12.25 4.36 -3.80
N PHE A 39 -10.91 4.42 -3.79
CA PHE A 39 -10.13 5.63 -4.04
C PHE A 39 -8.86 5.34 -4.85
N ILE A 40 -8.29 6.39 -5.43
CA ILE A 40 -7.01 6.37 -6.12
C ILE A 40 -6.12 7.43 -5.49
N THR A 41 -4.92 7.04 -5.07
CA THR A 41 -3.89 7.98 -4.60
C THR A 41 -2.84 8.16 -5.69
N ILE A 42 -2.47 9.39 -5.95
CA ILE A 42 -1.48 9.75 -6.98
C ILE A 42 -0.36 10.52 -6.30
N GLY A 43 0.85 10.00 -6.43
CA GLY A 43 2.06 10.67 -6.01
C GLY A 43 2.69 11.44 -7.17
N LYS A 44 3.05 12.70 -6.92
CA LYS A 44 3.69 13.58 -7.89
C LYS A 44 5.07 14.01 -7.43
N ASP A 45 5.87 14.45 -8.38
CA ASP A 45 7.12 15.15 -8.13
C ASP A 45 6.88 16.52 -7.47
N ASP A 46 7.74 16.91 -6.53
CA ASP A 46 7.62 18.19 -5.82
C ASP A 46 7.77 19.42 -6.73
N SER A 47 8.39 19.24 -7.90
CA SER A 47 8.56 20.30 -8.90
C SER A 47 7.29 20.67 -9.69
N ILE A 48 6.25 19.81 -9.61
CA ILE A 48 4.99 20.00 -10.36
C ILE A 48 3.89 20.48 -9.40
N GLN A 49 3.05 21.41 -9.86
CA GLN A 49 1.90 21.88 -9.09
C GLN A 49 0.67 21.03 -9.41
N TRP A 50 -0.22 20.86 -8.44
CA TRP A 50 -1.47 20.10 -8.62
C TRP A 50 -2.39 20.76 -9.66
N GLU A 51 -2.36 22.07 -9.74
CA GLU A 51 -3.14 22.88 -10.69
C GLU A 51 -2.84 22.50 -12.14
N ASP A 52 -1.61 22.10 -12.43
CA ASP A 52 -1.16 21.77 -13.79
C ASP A 52 -1.59 20.34 -14.22
N ILE A 53 -1.79 19.43 -13.27
CA ILE A 53 -2.02 18.01 -13.56
C ILE A 53 -3.40 17.50 -13.15
N LYS A 54 -4.13 18.24 -12.33
CA LYS A 54 -5.42 17.82 -11.78
C LYS A 54 -6.47 17.54 -12.86
N GLU A 55 -6.65 18.47 -13.80
CA GLU A 55 -7.65 18.31 -14.85
C GLU A 55 -7.40 17.09 -15.76
N PRO A 56 -6.19 16.87 -16.30
CA PRO A 56 -5.91 15.67 -17.09
C PRO A 56 -6.06 14.38 -16.28
N ILE A 57 -5.73 14.36 -14.98
CA ILE A 57 -5.93 13.20 -14.12
C ILE A 57 -7.42 12.87 -13.99
N VAL A 58 -8.24 13.86 -13.64
CA VAL A 58 -9.69 13.67 -13.49
C VAL A 58 -10.30 13.19 -14.81
N TYR A 59 -9.94 13.80 -15.93
CA TYR A 59 -10.41 13.38 -17.24
C TYR A 59 -10.08 11.91 -17.55
N LEU A 60 -8.84 11.48 -17.27
CA LEU A 60 -8.42 10.10 -17.50
C LEU A 60 -9.16 9.10 -16.61
N ILE A 61 -9.40 9.46 -15.35
CA ILE A 61 -10.14 8.59 -14.41
C ILE A 61 -11.60 8.46 -14.90
N GLU A 62 -12.25 9.56 -15.26
CA GLU A 62 -13.62 9.56 -15.77
C GLU A 62 -13.76 8.80 -17.09
N ALA A 63 -12.84 9.00 -18.02
CA ALA A 63 -12.83 8.30 -19.31
C ALA A 63 -12.65 6.77 -19.16
N ASN A 64 -11.95 6.32 -18.13
CA ASN A 64 -11.70 4.90 -17.85
C ASN A 64 -12.64 4.29 -16.80
N ARG A 65 -13.62 5.05 -16.31
CA ARG A 65 -14.56 4.60 -15.26
C ARG A 65 -15.38 3.37 -15.64
N THR A 66 -15.64 3.18 -16.93
CA THR A 66 -16.46 2.08 -17.46
C THR A 66 -15.63 0.88 -17.95
N LEU A 67 -14.31 1.01 -18.03
CA LEU A 67 -13.47 -0.11 -18.42
C LEU A 67 -13.31 -1.05 -17.21
N PRO A 68 -13.54 -2.36 -17.38
CA PRO A 68 -13.18 -3.31 -16.35
C PRO A 68 -11.67 -3.18 -16.12
N PHE A 69 -11.28 -2.94 -14.87
CA PHE A 69 -9.88 -3.13 -14.49
C PHE A 69 -9.53 -4.56 -14.87
N VAL A 70 -8.59 -4.74 -15.77
CA VAL A 70 -8.10 -6.07 -16.14
C VAL A 70 -7.58 -6.69 -14.86
N GLU A 71 -8.30 -7.70 -14.39
CA GLU A 71 -7.89 -8.48 -13.23
C GLU A 71 -6.71 -9.36 -13.68
N GLU A 72 -5.50 -8.85 -13.60
CA GLU A 72 -4.39 -9.76 -13.41
C GLU A 72 -4.42 -10.17 -11.94
N GLU A 73 -4.59 -11.47 -11.74
CA GLU A 73 -4.38 -12.10 -10.45
C GLU A 73 -2.94 -11.81 -10.02
N VAL A 74 -2.75 -10.70 -9.32
CA VAL A 74 -1.56 -10.52 -8.49
C VAL A 74 -1.74 -11.58 -7.41
N LYS A 75 -1.16 -12.74 -7.63
CA LYS A 75 -0.98 -13.73 -6.57
C LYS A 75 -0.38 -12.95 -5.40
N PRO A 76 -1.00 -13.00 -4.22
CA PRO A 76 -0.38 -12.42 -3.06
C PRO A 76 1.01 -13.08 -2.95
N ALA A 77 2.05 -12.30 -3.17
CA ALA A 77 3.43 -12.74 -2.97
C ALA A 77 3.66 -12.82 -1.46
N CYS A 78 2.97 -13.76 -0.82
CA CYS A 78 3.21 -14.14 0.54
C CYS A 78 2.76 -15.59 0.75
N GLU A 79 3.31 -16.49 -0.05
CA GLU A 79 3.49 -17.87 0.34
C GLU A 79 4.99 -18.09 0.44
N THR A 80 5.45 -18.13 1.62
CA THR A 80 6.55 -18.91 2.20
C THR A 80 7.22 -18.13 3.32
N ILE A 81 6.71 -18.26 4.52
CA ILE A 81 7.59 -18.35 5.69
C ILE A 81 6.99 -19.42 6.59
N ASN A 82 7.78 -20.44 6.83
CA ASN A 82 7.60 -21.61 7.64
C ASN A 82 6.56 -21.47 8.77
N ASP A 83 5.48 -22.24 8.65
CA ASP A 83 4.51 -22.51 9.71
C ASP A 83 5.20 -23.30 10.85
N ASP A 84 5.80 -22.59 11.78
CA ASP A 84 5.93 -23.12 13.12
C ASP A 84 4.59 -22.91 13.84
N ALA A 85 4.01 -23.96 14.35
CA ALA A 85 2.63 -24.03 14.83
C ALA A 85 2.27 -23.04 15.97
N GLY A 86 3.24 -22.33 16.54
CA GLY A 86 3.05 -21.25 17.50
C GLY A 86 2.84 -19.88 16.84
N ASP A 87 3.50 -19.61 15.73
CA ASP A 87 3.43 -18.35 14.99
C ASP A 87 2.12 -18.18 14.22
N SER A 88 1.46 -19.27 13.85
CA SER A 88 0.21 -19.24 13.10
C SER A 88 -0.92 -18.49 13.84
N LYS A 89 -1.03 -18.61 15.16
CA LYS A 89 -2.07 -17.93 15.94
C LYS A 89 -1.77 -16.45 16.12
N VAL A 90 -0.51 -16.10 16.40
CA VAL A 90 -0.04 -14.71 16.52
C VAL A 90 -0.20 -13.99 15.19
N VAL A 91 0.23 -14.58 14.10
CA VAL A 91 0.12 -14.03 12.74
C VAL A 91 -1.34 -13.78 12.35
N LYS A 92 -2.25 -14.70 12.63
CA LYS A 92 -3.69 -14.52 12.39
C LYS A 92 -4.26 -13.35 13.19
N THR A 93 -3.84 -13.21 14.44
CA THR A 93 -4.27 -12.11 15.30
C THR A 93 -3.72 -10.77 14.80
N ILE A 94 -2.44 -10.72 14.38
CA ILE A 94 -1.83 -9.53 13.78
C ILE A 94 -2.62 -9.10 12.54
N LYS A 95 -2.83 -10.01 11.58
CA LYS A 95 -3.59 -9.72 10.35
C LYS A 95 -4.99 -9.19 10.67
N LYS A 96 -5.71 -9.84 11.57
CA LYS A 96 -7.04 -9.41 12.01
C LYS A 96 -7.04 -7.99 12.60
N LEU A 97 -6.11 -7.67 13.49
CA LEU A 97 -6.00 -6.34 14.08
C LEU A 97 -5.65 -5.27 13.05
N LEU A 98 -4.76 -5.58 12.10
CA LEU A 98 -4.45 -4.69 11.00
C LEU A 98 -5.68 -4.42 10.13
N ASP A 99 -6.42 -5.46 9.74
CA ASP A 99 -7.60 -5.33 8.87
C ASP A 99 -8.76 -4.59 9.56
N GLU A 100 -8.99 -4.84 10.85
CA GLU A 100 -10.15 -4.26 11.56
C GLU A 100 -9.90 -2.85 12.09
N ARG A 101 -8.65 -2.49 12.41
CA ARG A 101 -8.34 -1.24 13.12
C ARG A 101 -7.40 -0.30 12.39
N VAL A 102 -6.41 -0.84 11.68
CA VAL A 102 -5.39 -0.01 11.04
C VAL A 102 -5.80 0.36 9.62
N ARG A 103 -6.13 -0.62 8.80
CA ARG A 103 -6.46 -0.39 7.39
C ARG A 103 -7.61 0.59 7.18
N PRO A 104 -8.73 0.55 7.94
CA PRO A 104 -9.77 1.56 7.79
C PRO A 104 -9.29 2.99 8.08
N ALA A 105 -8.43 3.15 9.10
CA ALA A 105 -7.90 4.46 9.46
C ALA A 105 -6.94 5.01 8.39
N VAL A 106 -6.01 4.18 7.90
CA VAL A 106 -5.06 4.62 6.86
C VAL A 106 -5.71 4.80 5.49
N ALA A 107 -6.79 4.07 5.21
CA ALA A 107 -7.57 4.25 3.98
C ALA A 107 -8.24 5.63 3.93
N MET A 108 -8.68 6.18 5.08
CA MET A 108 -9.21 7.55 5.16
C MET A 108 -8.17 8.61 4.78
N ASP A 109 -6.89 8.33 5.01
CA ASP A 109 -5.76 9.18 4.65
C ASP A 109 -5.20 8.89 3.24
N GLY A 110 -5.84 7.99 2.48
CA GLY A 110 -5.43 7.62 1.13
C GLY A 110 -4.24 6.67 1.06
N GLY A 111 -4.04 5.84 2.09
CA GLY A 111 -2.99 4.83 2.16
C GLY A 111 -3.51 3.43 2.47
N ASP A 112 -2.60 2.48 2.51
CA ASP A 112 -2.86 1.12 3.00
C ASP A 112 -1.61 0.53 3.65
N ILE A 113 -1.79 -0.57 4.40
CA ILE A 113 -0.72 -1.33 5.05
C ILE A 113 -0.85 -2.80 4.68
N LEU A 114 0.25 -3.38 4.24
CA LEU A 114 0.36 -4.80 3.94
C LEU A 114 1.24 -5.51 4.97
N PHE A 115 0.77 -6.65 5.46
CA PHE A 115 1.56 -7.52 6.35
C PHE A 115 2.51 -8.37 5.50
N HIS A 116 3.82 -8.26 5.73
CA HIS A 116 4.86 -9.06 5.08
C HIS A 116 5.30 -10.27 5.88
N GLY A 117 5.31 -10.18 7.21
CA GLY A 117 5.73 -11.30 8.03
C GLY A 117 5.88 -10.96 9.51
N TYR A 118 6.05 -12.03 10.29
CA TYR A 118 6.33 -11.97 11.71
C TYR A 118 7.48 -12.92 12.01
N TYR A 119 8.52 -12.42 12.67
CA TYR A 119 9.69 -13.20 13.03
C TYR A 119 10.28 -12.71 14.36
N GLU A 120 10.44 -13.58 15.33
CA GLU A 120 11.04 -13.32 16.66
C GLU A 120 10.49 -12.06 17.37
N GLY A 121 9.20 -11.81 17.25
CA GLY A 121 8.57 -10.64 17.85
C GLY A 121 8.63 -9.38 16.97
N ILE A 122 9.21 -9.45 15.77
CA ILE A 122 9.28 -8.36 14.82
C ILE A 122 8.19 -8.55 13.76
N VAL A 123 7.30 -7.57 13.64
CA VAL A 123 6.27 -7.51 12.60
C VAL A 123 6.80 -6.66 11.45
N LYS A 124 6.83 -7.23 10.25
CA LYS A 124 7.22 -6.52 9.02
C LYS A 124 5.98 -6.05 8.29
N LEU A 125 5.89 -4.74 8.06
CA LEU A 125 4.79 -4.09 7.36
C LEU A 125 5.32 -3.27 6.20
N GLU A 126 4.59 -3.25 5.11
CA GLU A 126 4.80 -2.35 4.00
C GLU A 126 3.67 -1.31 3.97
N MET A 127 4.03 -0.06 3.72
CA MET A 127 3.10 1.06 3.68
C MET A 127 2.98 1.58 2.25
N TYR A 128 1.75 1.82 1.80
CA TYR A 128 1.43 2.26 0.45
C TYR A 128 0.68 3.60 0.44
N GLY A 129 0.66 4.22 -0.73
CA GLY A 129 -0.05 5.46 -0.97
C GLY A 129 0.46 6.61 -0.10
N ALA A 130 -0.44 7.43 0.44
CA ALA A 130 -0.08 8.59 1.27
C ALA A 130 0.75 8.23 2.51
N CYS A 131 0.69 6.97 2.98
CA CYS A 131 1.45 6.49 4.13
C CYS A 131 2.94 6.26 3.83
N SER A 132 3.31 6.04 2.56
CA SER A 132 4.70 5.75 2.15
C SER A 132 5.54 7.01 1.91
N GLY A 133 4.89 8.13 1.60
CA GLY A 133 5.57 9.33 1.09
C GLY A 133 6.04 10.35 2.13
N CYS A 134 5.60 10.26 3.39
CA CYS A 134 5.90 11.28 4.38
C CYS A 134 6.69 10.70 5.58
N PRO A 135 7.98 11.06 5.78
CA PRO A 135 8.82 10.51 6.85
C PRO A 135 8.24 10.71 8.26
N SER A 136 7.57 11.82 8.50
CA SER A 136 6.99 12.13 9.80
C SER A 136 5.70 11.35 10.06
N SER A 137 4.83 11.21 9.07
CA SER A 137 3.58 10.46 9.21
C SER A 137 3.83 8.95 9.26
N SER A 138 4.77 8.44 8.48
CA SER A 138 5.14 7.01 8.52
C SER A 138 5.75 6.61 9.88
N ALA A 139 6.56 7.48 10.49
CA ALA A 139 7.10 7.23 11.83
C ALA A 139 6.00 7.21 12.89
N THR A 140 5.06 8.16 12.86
CA THR A 140 3.94 8.24 13.80
C THR A 140 2.99 7.06 13.63
N LEU A 141 2.66 6.71 12.40
CA LEU A 141 1.81 5.56 12.09
C LEU A 141 2.46 4.26 12.55
N LYS A 142 3.75 4.07 12.25
CA LYS A 142 4.52 2.91 12.71
C LYS A 142 4.49 2.77 14.23
N MET A 143 4.74 3.86 14.97
CA MET A 143 4.69 3.85 16.43
C MET A 143 3.27 3.54 16.95
N GLY A 144 2.24 4.09 16.34
CA GLY A 144 0.85 3.81 16.68
C GLY A 144 0.48 2.34 16.48
N VAL A 145 0.84 1.77 15.35
CA VAL A 145 0.63 0.35 15.04
C VAL A 145 1.44 -0.54 15.98
N GLU A 146 2.70 -0.20 16.26
CA GLU A 146 3.55 -0.94 17.20
C GLU A 146 2.95 -0.97 18.61
N ASN A 147 2.54 0.17 19.13
CA ASN A 147 1.94 0.27 20.46
C ASN A 147 0.62 -0.51 20.54
N MET A 148 -0.21 -0.42 19.51
CA MET A 148 -1.45 -1.19 19.44
C MET A 148 -1.17 -2.69 19.41
N LEU A 149 -0.27 -3.16 18.55
CA LEU A 149 0.06 -4.59 18.46
C LEU A 149 0.64 -5.12 19.77
N LYS A 150 1.56 -4.39 20.41
CA LYS A 150 2.12 -4.74 21.72
C LYS A 150 1.06 -4.84 22.81
N HIS A 151 0.04 -3.99 22.75
CA HIS A 151 -1.06 -4.02 23.72
C HIS A 151 -1.90 -5.29 23.63
N TYR A 152 -2.19 -5.74 22.40
CA TYR A 152 -3.03 -6.93 22.17
C TYR A 152 -2.24 -8.24 22.06
N ILE A 153 -0.96 -8.17 21.71
CA ILE A 153 -0.08 -9.30 21.45
C ILE A 153 1.25 -9.05 22.14
N PRO A 154 1.42 -9.55 23.39
CA PRO A 154 2.65 -9.33 24.18
C PRO A 154 3.93 -9.87 23.52
N GLU A 155 3.80 -10.83 22.60
CA GLU A 155 4.90 -11.41 21.82
C GLU A 155 5.49 -10.44 20.81
N VAL A 156 4.74 -9.40 20.41
CA VAL A 156 5.24 -8.37 19.51
C VAL A 156 6.17 -7.41 20.24
N ARG A 157 7.41 -7.34 19.78
CA ARG A 157 8.47 -6.48 20.34
C ARG A 157 8.67 -5.21 19.55
N LYS A 158 8.53 -5.32 18.20
CA LYS A 158 8.83 -4.22 17.29
C LYS A 158 8.04 -4.34 15.99
N VAL A 159 7.76 -3.20 15.38
CA VAL A 159 7.25 -3.11 14.00
C VAL A 159 8.35 -2.51 13.12
N GLU A 160 8.63 -3.14 12.00
CA GLU A 160 9.57 -2.66 10.98
C GLU A 160 8.84 -2.41 9.67
N GLN A 161 9.13 -1.28 9.07
CA GLN A 161 8.69 -0.99 7.72
C GLN A 161 9.67 -1.62 6.74
N VAL A 162 9.13 -2.35 5.78
CA VAL A 162 9.88 -2.86 4.63
C VAL A 162 9.52 -2.03 3.39
N TYR A 163 10.46 -1.90 2.49
CA TYR A 163 10.29 -1.24 1.22
C TYR A 163 10.59 -2.28 0.14
N GLU A 164 9.66 -2.52 -0.78
CA GLU A 164 10.02 -3.25 -2.00
C GLU A 164 10.98 -2.38 -2.84
N ASN A 165 12.16 -2.93 -3.10
CA ASN A 165 13.09 -2.35 -4.08
C ASN A 165 12.64 -2.69 -5.49
#